data_eb5d545b53e4601b6ba93d651090b3c2
#
_entry.id   eb5d545b53e4601b6ba93d651090b3c2
#
_cell.length_a   1.000
_cell.length_b   1.000
_cell.length_c   1.000
_cell.angle_alpha   90.00
_cell.angle_beta   90.00
_cell.angle_gamma   90.00
#
_symmetry.space_group_name_H-M   'P 1'
#
loop_
_entity.id
_entity.type
_entity.pdbx_description
1 polymer ?
#
loop_
_entity_poly.entity_id
_entity_poly.type
_entity_poly.pdbx_seq_one_letter_code
_entity_poly.pdbx_strand_id
1 'polypeptide(L)'
;NEAEIDVGSAGTAARFLTALLGLSKGRYHIVSSEQMKKRPMKDLLVSLEKLGAHIEYDENEYHFPFTIGNTGEYADTVDINVDKSSQFLSALLISAMVMEKTFTINVTGTHGMAYVEMTRLMMKQFGLDVMQDKKNNSFIIPKKAAYESLDYDIEPDVSAACYFYAMSPLLHVKSKVMGVHQNSLQGDVAFLDVLADMGCTISDEADGIVCMPPKNAHIH
;
A
#
# COMPACT_ATOMS: atom_id res chain seq x y z
N ASN A 1 14.93 22.46 -2.24
CA ASN A 1 14.27 22.13 -0.97
C ASN A 1 15.17 21.14 -0.23
N GLU A 2 15.34 21.33 1.07
CA GLU A 2 16.04 20.39 1.95
C GLU A 2 15.19 20.17 3.20
N ALA A 3 15.11 18.93 3.66
CA ALA A 3 14.42 18.59 4.91
C ALA A 3 14.97 17.29 5.50
N GLU A 4 14.86 17.17 6.84
CA GLU A 4 15.02 15.90 7.54
C GLU A 4 13.65 15.35 7.91
N ILE A 5 13.45 14.05 7.70
CA ILE A 5 12.15 13.39 7.86
C ILE A 5 12.35 12.09 8.63
N ASP A 6 11.73 11.98 9.80
CA ASP A 6 11.67 10.75 10.57
C ASP A 6 10.40 9.98 10.24
N VAL A 7 10.57 8.78 9.68
CA VAL A 7 9.46 7.88 9.32
C VAL A 7 9.12 6.87 10.43
N GLY A 8 9.83 6.93 11.54
CA GLY A 8 9.60 6.05 12.69
C GLY A 8 9.64 4.57 12.32
N SER A 9 8.66 3.79 12.79
CA SER A 9 8.52 2.34 12.53
C SER A 9 7.50 2.01 11.44
N ALA A 10 6.83 3.01 10.85
CA ALA A 10 5.72 2.82 9.92
C ALA A 10 6.22 2.46 8.52
N GLY A 11 6.15 1.17 8.16
CA GLY A 11 6.64 0.69 6.86
C GLY A 11 5.98 1.34 5.64
N THR A 12 4.69 1.65 5.72
CA THR A 12 3.96 2.34 4.64
C THR A 12 4.47 3.77 4.48
N ALA A 13 4.54 4.56 5.58
CA ALA A 13 5.07 5.92 5.54
C ALA A 13 6.51 5.94 5.02
N ALA A 14 7.37 5.04 5.52
CA ALA A 14 8.76 4.93 5.09
C ALA A 14 8.89 4.73 3.57
N ARG A 15 8.14 3.80 2.99
CA ARG A 15 8.23 3.46 1.57
C ARG A 15 7.57 4.48 0.66
N PHE A 16 6.39 4.97 1.04
CA PHE A 16 5.64 5.93 0.23
C PHE A 16 6.34 7.30 0.20
N LEU A 17 6.81 7.79 1.35
CA LEU A 17 7.57 9.04 1.40
C LEU A 17 8.92 8.91 0.68
N THR A 18 9.64 7.79 0.83
CA THR A 18 10.89 7.57 0.10
C THR A 18 10.68 7.65 -1.42
N ALA A 19 9.61 7.04 -1.96
CA ALA A 19 9.32 7.12 -3.39
C ALA A 19 8.94 8.54 -3.83
N LEU A 20 8.06 9.20 -3.07
CA LEU A 20 7.63 10.57 -3.37
C LEU A 20 8.82 11.54 -3.37
N LEU A 21 9.66 11.48 -2.36
CA LEU A 21 10.82 12.37 -2.21
C LEU A 21 11.92 12.03 -3.23
N GLY A 22 12.14 10.74 -3.51
CA GLY A 22 13.10 10.28 -4.52
C GLY A 22 12.71 10.66 -5.95
N LEU A 23 11.42 10.92 -6.21
CA LEU A 23 10.93 11.44 -7.48
C LEU A 23 10.73 12.96 -7.46
N SER A 24 10.83 13.62 -6.32
CA SER A 24 10.66 15.08 -6.17
C SER A 24 12.00 15.80 -6.29
N LYS A 25 11.97 17.03 -6.84
CA LYS A 25 13.15 17.90 -6.87
C LYS A 25 13.50 18.36 -5.44
N GLY A 26 14.70 18.04 -5.00
CA GLY A 26 15.17 18.42 -3.66
C GLY A 26 16.22 17.44 -3.13
N ARG A 27 16.56 17.62 -1.84
CA ARG A 27 17.46 16.75 -1.10
C ARG A 27 16.88 16.50 0.28
N TYR A 28 16.61 15.25 0.62
CA TYR A 28 15.87 14.87 1.81
C TYR A 28 16.63 13.81 2.58
N HIS A 29 16.97 14.12 3.83
CA HIS A 29 17.56 13.14 4.75
C HIS A 29 16.45 12.39 5.46
N ILE A 30 16.42 11.06 5.31
CA ILE A 30 15.36 10.22 5.85
C ILE A 30 15.95 9.31 6.94
N VAL A 31 15.43 9.46 8.14
CA VAL A 31 15.78 8.65 9.30
C VAL A 31 14.60 7.76 9.71
N SER A 32 14.89 6.70 10.47
CA SER A 32 13.87 5.77 10.94
C SER A 32 14.26 5.10 12.26
N SER A 33 13.31 4.37 12.85
CA SER A 33 13.60 3.53 14.01
C SER A 33 14.52 2.36 13.66
N GLU A 34 15.18 1.79 14.68
CA GLU A 34 16.02 0.59 14.57
C GLU A 34 15.25 -0.62 14.02
N GLN A 35 13.94 -0.69 14.28
CA GLN A 35 13.08 -1.74 13.72
C GLN A 35 12.89 -1.57 12.21
N MET A 36 12.71 -0.34 11.74
CA MET A 36 12.51 -0.05 10.31
C MET A 36 13.81 -0.19 9.51
N LYS A 37 14.98 0.13 10.09
CA LYS A 37 16.30 -0.10 9.48
C LYS A 37 16.50 -1.54 9.00
N LYS A 38 15.92 -2.53 9.73
CA LYS A 38 16.03 -3.97 9.41
C LYS A 38 15.07 -4.45 8.31
N ARG A 39 14.10 -3.62 7.91
CA ARG A 39 13.10 -4.00 6.92
C ARG A 39 13.62 -3.80 5.50
N PRO A 40 13.21 -4.64 4.52
CA PRO A 40 13.68 -4.53 3.15
C PRO A 40 13.28 -3.19 2.52
N MET A 41 14.27 -2.53 1.88
CA MET A 41 14.10 -1.29 1.10
C MET A 41 14.81 -1.38 -0.27
N LYS A 42 15.72 -2.34 -0.45
CA LYS A 42 16.62 -2.42 -1.60
C LYS A 42 15.91 -2.34 -2.95
N ASP A 43 14.87 -3.14 -3.17
CA ASP A 43 14.22 -3.20 -4.48
C ASP A 43 13.59 -1.85 -4.86
N LEU A 44 13.02 -1.12 -3.88
CA LEU A 44 12.50 0.24 -4.09
C LEU A 44 13.63 1.23 -4.39
N LEU A 45 14.69 1.23 -3.59
CA LEU A 45 15.80 2.19 -3.73
C LEU A 45 16.53 2.00 -5.06
N VAL A 46 16.80 0.77 -5.47
CA VAL A 46 17.37 0.45 -6.80
C VAL A 46 16.46 0.95 -7.94
N SER A 47 15.15 0.80 -7.79
CA SER A 47 14.21 1.32 -8.80
C SER A 47 14.22 2.85 -8.86
N LEU A 48 14.33 3.52 -7.73
CA LEU A 48 14.43 4.99 -7.66
C LEU A 48 15.75 5.49 -8.25
N GLU A 49 16.89 4.81 -8.01
CA GLU A 49 18.18 5.12 -8.63
C GLU A 49 18.09 5.00 -10.17
N LYS A 50 17.46 3.93 -10.68
CA LYS A 50 17.22 3.77 -12.12
C LYS A 50 16.33 4.87 -12.71
N LEU A 51 15.43 5.43 -11.88
CA LEU A 51 14.59 6.56 -12.24
C LEU A 51 15.29 7.92 -12.12
N GLY A 52 16.56 7.96 -11.73
CA GLY A 52 17.37 9.17 -11.66
C GLY A 52 17.47 9.77 -10.26
N ALA A 53 17.02 9.09 -9.20
CA ALA A 53 17.27 9.51 -7.84
C ALA A 53 18.75 9.32 -7.47
N HIS A 54 19.32 10.28 -6.74
CA HIS A 54 20.62 10.17 -6.11
C HIS A 54 20.43 9.80 -4.66
N ILE A 55 21.11 8.74 -4.19
CA ILE A 55 21.01 8.24 -2.82
C ILE A 55 22.40 8.18 -2.19
N GLU A 56 22.54 8.81 -1.05
CA GLU A 56 23.74 8.79 -0.20
C GLU A 56 23.40 8.07 1.10
N TYR A 57 24.01 6.91 1.34
CA TYR A 57 23.77 6.10 2.55
C TYR A 57 24.70 6.51 3.68
N ASP A 58 24.18 6.70 4.89
CA ASP A 58 24.99 7.11 6.05
C ASP A 58 25.77 5.94 6.65
N GLU A 59 25.17 4.74 6.66
CA GLU A 59 25.73 3.54 7.28
C GLU A 59 25.82 2.38 6.28
N ASN A 60 24.69 1.71 6.02
CA ASN A 60 24.62 0.54 5.18
C ASN A 60 23.84 0.81 3.89
N GLU A 61 24.37 0.34 2.77
CA GLU A 61 23.71 0.45 1.48
C GLU A 61 22.30 -0.17 1.50
N TYR A 62 21.32 0.53 0.92
CA TYR A 62 19.90 0.16 0.90
C TYR A 62 19.19 0.10 2.27
N HIS A 63 19.73 0.77 3.28
CA HIS A 63 19.13 0.86 4.61
C HIS A 63 19.07 2.32 5.09
N PHE A 64 18.10 2.62 5.94
CA PHE A 64 18.07 3.90 6.67
C PHE A 64 19.25 4.00 7.65
N PRO A 65 19.73 5.21 7.96
CA PRO A 65 19.36 6.47 7.33
C PRO A 65 20.07 6.69 5.98
N PHE A 66 19.46 7.51 5.13
CA PHE A 66 20.06 7.93 3.87
C PHE A 66 19.51 9.29 3.42
N THR A 67 20.26 9.97 2.57
CA THR A 67 19.81 11.18 1.87
C THR A 67 19.39 10.81 0.46
N ILE A 68 18.21 11.24 0.04
CA ILE A 68 17.67 11.00 -1.31
C ILE A 68 17.27 12.32 -1.97
N GLY A 69 17.46 12.42 -3.28
CA GLY A 69 17.05 13.59 -4.05
C GLY A 69 16.99 13.31 -5.54
N ASN A 70 16.42 14.27 -6.29
CA ASN A 70 16.31 14.18 -7.74
C ASN A 70 16.46 15.55 -8.38
N THR A 71 17.01 15.60 -9.60
CA THR A 71 17.15 16.82 -10.41
C THR A 71 15.92 17.09 -11.29
N GLY A 72 15.03 16.11 -11.43
CA GLY A 72 13.86 16.16 -12.30
C GLY A 72 14.07 15.49 -13.65
N GLU A 73 15.16 14.75 -13.81
CA GLU A 73 15.40 13.91 -14.97
C GLU A 73 15.04 12.46 -14.62
N TYR A 74 14.08 11.88 -15.36
CA TYR A 74 13.53 10.56 -15.06
C TYR A 74 13.63 9.63 -16.27
N ALA A 75 13.89 8.36 -16.04
CA ALA A 75 13.66 7.31 -17.03
C ALA A 75 12.14 7.13 -17.27
N ASP A 76 11.76 6.58 -18.44
CA ASP A 76 10.35 6.39 -18.81
C ASP A 76 9.80 5.05 -18.33
N THR A 77 10.70 4.15 -17.90
CA THR A 77 10.36 2.78 -17.51
C THR A 77 11.23 2.35 -16.35
N VAL A 78 10.64 1.60 -15.43
CA VAL A 78 11.34 0.95 -14.33
C VAL A 78 10.81 -0.45 -14.09
N ASP A 79 11.69 -1.34 -13.62
CA ASP A 79 11.33 -2.67 -13.15
C ASP A 79 11.27 -2.68 -11.63
N ILE A 80 10.27 -3.34 -11.05
CA ILE A 80 10.11 -3.54 -9.60
C ILE A 80 9.81 -4.99 -9.27
N ASN A 81 10.49 -5.53 -8.25
CA ASN A 81 10.17 -6.83 -7.68
C ASN A 81 9.32 -6.63 -6.41
N VAL A 82 8.17 -7.34 -6.34
CA VAL A 82 7.22 -7.24 -5.22
C VAL A 82 7.29 -8.41 -4.23
N ASP A 83 8.16 -9.39 -4.44
CA ASP A 83 8.18 -10.60 -3.60
C ASP A 83 8.48 -10.33 -2.13
N LYS A 84 9.25 -9.27 -1.83
CA LYS A 84 9.53 -8.84 -0.47
C LYS A 84 8.50 -7.87 0.10
N SER A 85 7.84 -7.08 -0.75
CA SER A 85 6.81 -6.14 -0.34
C SER A 85 6.07 -5.54 -1.53
N SER A 86 4.76 -5.67 -1.55
CA SER A 86 3.87 -4.98 -2.50
C SER A 86 3.86 -3.45 -2.30
N GLN A 87 4.26 -2.96 -1.13
CA GLN A 87 4.35 -1.53 -0.84
C GLN A 87 5.35 -0.81 -1.75
N PHE A 88 6.35 -1.50 -2.32
CA PHE A 88 7.28 -0.91 -3.27
C PHE A 88 6.57 -0.45 -4.54
N LEU A 89 5.72 -1.31 -5.10
CA LEU A 89 4.93 -0.97 -6.28
C LEU A 89 3.89 0.10 -5.97
N SER A 90 3.14 -0.03 -4.87
CA SER A 90 2.19 1.00 -4.43
C SER A 90 2.85 2.36 -4.23
N ALA A 91 4.06 2.41 -3.65
CA ALA A 91 4.82 3.63 -3.48
C ALA A 91 5.16 4.31 -4.82
N LEU A 92 5.62 3.55 -5.81
CA LEU A 92 5.93 4.06 -7.15
C LEU A 92 4.66 4.54 -7.88
N LEU A 93 3.55 3.78 -7.80
CA LEU A 93 2.27 4.15 -8.39
C LEU A 93 1.77 5.49 -7.86
N ILE A 94 1.66 5.64 -6.54
CA ILE A 94 1.15 6.87 -5.89
C ILE A 94 2.05 8.06 -6.20
N SER A 95 3.38 7.86 -6.24
CA SER A 95 4.35 8.93 -6.43
C SER A 95 4.58 9.31 -7.90
N ALA A 96 4.13 8.51 -8.85
CA ALA A 96 4.36 8.75 -10.28
C ALA A 96 3.73 10.05 -10.80
N MET A 97 2.76 10.62 -10.06
CA MET A 97 2.15 11.92 -10.38
C MET A 97 3.16 13.09 -10.41
N VAL A 98 4.30 12.99 -9.72
CA VAL A 98 5.33 14.04 -9.75
C VAL A 98 6.16 14.02 -11.04
N MET A 99 5.99 12.98 -11.87
CA MET A 99 6.66 12.84 -13.15
C MET A 99 5.80 13.42 -14.27
N GLU A 100 6.31 14.41 -14.99
CA GLU A 100 5.58 15.10 -16.04
C GLU A 100 5.61 14.38 -17.40
N LYS A 101 5.63 13.03 -17.37
CA LYS A 101 5.66 12.19 -18.57
C LYS A 101 4.93 10.87 -18.38
N THR A 102 4.60 10.18 -19.48
CA THR A 102 4.11 8.80 -19.40
C THR A 102 5.19 7.92 -18.82
N PHE A 103 4.82 7.08 -17.88
CA PHE A 103 5.72 6.24 -17.11
C PHE A 103 5.21 4.81 -17.05
N THR A 104 6.10 3.84 -17.25
CA THR A 104 5.77 2.41 -17.21
C THR A 104 6.50 1.72 -16.08
N ILE A 105 5.78 0.96 -15.27
CA ILE A 105 6.34 0.12 -14.22
C ILE A 105 6.13 -1.35 -14.61
N ASN A 106 7.22 -2.06 -14.90
CA ASN A 106 7.19 -3.50 -15.12
C ASN A 106 7.30 -4.21 -13.76
N VAL A 107 6.47 -5.22 -13.55
CA VAL A 107 6.37 -5.89 -12.25
C VAL A 107 6.87 -7.33 -12.36
N THR A 108 7.72 -7.74 -11.43
CA THR A 108 8.10 -9.14 -11.22
C THR A 108 7.64 -9.58 -9.83
N GLY A 109 7.28 -10.87 -9.72
CA GLY A 109 6.67 -11.39 -8.50
C GLY A 109 5.15 -11.20 -8.47
N THR A 110 4.52 -11.76 -7.44
CA THR A 110 3.05 -11.78 -7.28
C THR A 110 2.60 -11.50 -5.86
N HIS A 111 3.52 -11.24 -4.94
CA HIS A 111 3.21 -11.05 -3.53
C HIS A 111 2.38 -9.79 -3.28
N GLY A 112 1.29 -9.93 -2.54
CA GLY A 112 0.49 -8.82 -2.04
C GLY A 112 -0.22 -7.99 -3.13
N MET A 113 -0.50 -8.56 -4.30
CA MET A 113 -1.16 -7.85 -5.41
C MET A 113 -2.56 -7.31 -5.05
N ALA A 114 -3.24 -7.88 -4.05
CA ALA A 114 -4.49 -7.33 -3.54
C ALA A 114 -4.33 -5.91 -2.97
N TYR A 115 -3.22 -5.63 -2.28
CA TYR A 115 -2.89 -4.28 -1.78
C TYR A 115 -2.54 -3.31 -2.90
N VAL A 116 -1.92 -3.81 -3.98
CA VAL A 116 -1.65 -3.00 -5.18
C VAL A 116 -2.96 -2.63 -5.87
N GLU A 117 -3.89 -3.57 -5.97
CA GLU A 117 -5.21 -3.33 -6.55
C GLU A 117 -6.01 -2.31 -5.70
N MET A 118 -5.98 -2.44 -4.36
CA MET A 118 -6.56 -1.44 -3.46
C MET A 118 -5.97 -0.04 -3.72
N THR A 119 -4.64 0.05 -3.87
CA THR A 119 -3.95 1.31 -4.21
C THR A 119 -4.47 1.87 -5.54
N ARG A 120 -4.56 1.05 -6.58
CA ARG A 120 -5.04 1.45 -7.92
C ARG A 120 -6.50 1.93 -7.88
N LEU A 121 -7.35 1.22 -7.17
CA LEU A 121 -8.77 1.59 -7.02
C LEU A 121 -8.94 2.89 -6.24
N MET A 122 -8.15 3.11 -5.19
CA MET A 122 -8.13 4.38 -4.48
C MET A 122 -7.62 5.52 -5.37
N MET A 123 -6.53 5.34 -6.12
CA MET A 123 -6.05 6.32 -7.09
C MET A 123 -7.14 6.70 -8.09
N LYS A 124 -7.92 5.73 -8.56
CA LYS A 124 -9.05 5.95 -9.46
C LYS A 124 -10.16 6.78 -8.82
N GLN A 125 -10.48 6.57 -7.53
CA GLN A 125 -11.43 7.41 -6.79
C GLN A 125 -10.99 8.87 -6.76
N PHE A 126 -9.68 9.12 -6.67
CA PHE A 126 -9.08 10.45 -6.75
C PHE A 126 -8.81 10.93 -8.19
N GLY A 127 -9.50 10.39 -9.19
CA GLY A 127 -9.46 10.84 -10.58
C GLY A 127 -8.30 10.31 -11.42
N LEU A 128 -7.38 9.51 -10.84
CA LEU A 128 -6.22 8.99 -11.54
C LEU A 128 -6.38 7.51 -11.88
N ASP A 129 -6.75 7.23 -13.14
CA ASP A 129 -6.87 5.85 -13.63
C ASP A 129 -5.54 5.38 -14.25
N VAL A 130 -4.96 4.35 -13.66
CA VAL A 130 -3.72 3.70 -14.09
C VAL A 130 -4.08 2.47 -14.93
N MET A 131 -3.55 2.41 -16.16
CA MET A 131 -3.75 1.26 -17.02
C MET A 131 -2.88 0.10 -16.59
N GLN A 132 -3.49 -1.08 -16.45
CA GLN A 132 -2.78 -2.33 -16.20
C GLN A 132 -2.70 -3.14 -17.49
N ASP A 133 -1.49 -3.40 -17.96
CA ASP A 133 -1.24 -4.38 -19.02
C ASP A 133 -0.97 -5.76 -18.38
N LYS A 134 -2.01 -6.58 -18.32
CA LYS A 134 -1.93 -7.93 -17.72
C LYS A 134 -1.03 -8.87 -18.52
N LYS A 135 -0.88 -8.66 -19.83
CA LYS A 135 -0.04 -9.50 -20.70
C LYS A 135 1.44 -9.33 -20.40
N ASN A 136 1.86 -8.09 -20.19
CA ASN A 136 3.25 -7.73 -19.91
C ASN A 136 3.52 -7.54 -18.42
N ASN A 137 2.52 -7.76 -17.55
CA ASN A 137 2.58 -7.53 -16.11
C ASN A 137 3.15 -6.14 -15.78
N SER A 138 2.56 -5.10 -16.36
CA SER A 138 3.02 -3.72 -16.19
C SER A 138 1.87 -2.76 -15.90
N PHE A 139 2.24 -1.62 -15.33
CA PHE A 139 1.34 -0.49 -15.08
C PHE A 139 1.83 0.72 -15.87
N ILE A 140 0.90 1.41 -16.53
CA ILE A 140 1.18 2.60 -17.35
C ILE A 140 0.45 3.77 -16.74
N ILE A 141 1.22 4.77 -16.28
CA ILE A 141 0.72 6.02 -15.73
C ILE A 141 0.74 7.07 -16.87
N PRO A 142 -0.39 7.72 -17.17
CA PRO A 142 -0.45 8.69 -18.26
C PRO A 142 0.32 9.97 -17.93
N LYS A 143 0.84 10.64 -18.95
CA LYS A 143 1.34 12.00 -18.82
C LYS A 143 0.24 12.91 -18.24
N LYS A 144 0.61 13.85 -17.38
CA LYS A 144 -0.31 14.74 -16.65
C LYS A 144 -1.24 14.00 -15.68
N ALA A 145 -0.77 12.90 -15.11
CA ALA A 145 -1.44 12.31 -13.95
C ALA A 145 -1.58 13.37 -12.84
N ALA A 146 -2.79 13.55 -12.34
CA ALA A 146 -3.08 14.47 -11.24
C ALA A 146 -4.23 13.91 -10.42
N TYR A 147 -4.15 14.10 -9.11
CA TYR A 147 -5.26 13.75 -8.22
C TYR A 147 -6.27 14.89 -8.14
N GLU A 148 -7.54 14.51 -8.10
CA GLU A 148 -8.64 15.43 -7.84
C GLU A 148 -8.84 15.57 -6.34
N SER A 149 -9.12 16.80 -5.88
CA SER A 149 -9.47 17.05 -4.48
C SER A 149 -10.89 16.58 -4.23
N LEU A 150 -11.09 15.76 -3.19
CA LEU A 150 -12.41 15.33 -2.75
C LEU A 150 -12.44 15.16 -1.23
N ASP A 151 -13.64 15.26 -0.64
CA ASP A 151 -13.87 14.83 0.73
C ASP A 151 -13.92 13.30 0.76
N TYR A 152 -13.11 12.70 1.62
CA TYR A 152 -12.92 11.24 1.66
C TYR A 152 -13.04 10.72 3.07
N ASP A 153 -13.98 9.82 3.29
CA ASP A 153 -14.11 9.07 4.55
C ASP A 153 -13.17 7.86 4.51
N ILE A 154 -12.18 7.86 5.41
CA ILE A 154 -11.24 6.75 5.51
C ILE A 154 -11.93 5.55 6.16
N GLU A 155 -11.95 4.42 5.46
CA GLU A 155 -12.47 3.16 6.00
C GLU A 155 -11.69 2.73 7.26
N PRO A 156 -12.36 2.08 8.24
CA PRO A 156 -11.65 1.40 9.32
C PRO A 156 -10.68 0.34 8.80
N ASP A 157 -9.64 0.05 9.57
CA ASP A 157 -8.68 -1.02 9.26
C ASP A 157 -9.37 -2.39 9.35
N VAL A 158 -9.64 -3.00 8.17
CA VAL A 158 -10.31 -4.31 8.09
C VAL A 158 -9.41 -5.43 8.60
N SER A 159 -8.09 -5.33 8.45
CA SER A 159 -7.16 -6.30 9.05
C SER A 159 -7.30 -6.33 10.57
N ALA A 160 -7.40 -5.16 11.21
CA ALA A 160 -7.68 -5.06 12.64
C ALA A 160 -9.10 -5.55 12.99
N ALA A 161 -10.10 -5.26 12.14
CA ALA A 161 -11.48 -5.72 12.32
C ALA A 161 -11.59 -7.25 12.35
N CYS A 162 -10.76 -7.97 11.58
CA CYS A 162 -10.74 -9.43 11.53
C CYS A 162 -10.53 -10.07 12.92
N TYR A 163 -9.73 -9.45 13.80
CA TYR A 163 -9.55 -9.94 15.17
C TYR A 163 -10.86 -9.91 15.97
N PHE A 164 -11.66 -8.84 15.81
CA PHE A 164 -12.94 -8.72 16.48
C PHE A 164 -13.98 -9.69 15.91
N TYR A 165 -14.01 -9.89 14.60
CA TYR A 165 -14.88 -10.89 13.98
C TYR A 165 -14.52 -12.31 14.40
N ALA A 166 -13.24 -12.65 14.52
CA ALA A 166 -12.77 -13.95 14.98
C ALA A 166 -13.21 -14.25 16.43
N MET A 167 -13.41 -13.23 17.27
CA MET A 167 -13.95 -13.42 18.63
C MET A 167 -15.36 -14.02 18.63
N SER A 168 -16.15 -13.82 17.55
CA SER A 168 -17.52 -14.35 17.50
C SER A 168 -17.58 -15.87 17.62
N PRO A 169 -16.95 -16.67 16.75
CA PRO A 169 -16.96 -18.13 16.91
C PRO A 169 -16.13 -18.62 18.10
N LEU A 170 -15.01 -17.93 18.45
CA LEU A 170 -14.13 -18.35 19.54
C LEU A 170 -14.75 -18.20 20.92
N LEU A 171 -15.46 -17.12 21.15
CA LEU A 171 -16.07 -16.79 22.43
C LEU A 171 -17.58 -17.04 22.47
N HIS A 172 -18.14 -17.48 21.34
CA HIS A 172 -19.58 -17.69 21.13
C HIS A 172 -20.43 -16.45 21.45
N VAL A 173 -19.97 -15.29 20.96
CA VAL A 173 -20.61 -13.98 21.16
C VAL A 173 -20.90 -13.28 19.83
N LYS A 174 -21.90 -12.41 19.82
CA LYS A 174 -22.09 -11.48 18.69
C LYS A 174 -20.94 -10.47 18.66
N SER A 175 -20.32 -10.28 17.50
CA SER A 175 -19.35 -9.23 17.23
C SER A 175 -19.88 -8.27 16.18
N LYS A 176 -19.62 -6.96 16.32
CA LYS A 176 -19.92 -5.94 15.31
C LYS A 176 -18.79 -4.95 15.22
N VAL A 177 -18.36 -4.63 14.00
CA VAL A 177 -17.39 -3.57 13.74
C VAL A 177 -18.07 -2.49 12.91
N MET A 178 -18.05 -1.27 13.44
CA MET A 178 -18.70 -0.11 12.82
C MET A 178 -17.90 0.39 11.62
N GLY A 179 -18.62 0.84 10.58
CA GLY A 179 -18.01 1.46 9.39
C GLY A 179 -17.30 0.49 8.43
N VAL A 180 -17.26 -0.81 8.74
CA VAL A 180 -16.78 -1.84 7.82
C VAL A 180 -17.95 -2.39 7.04
N HIS A 181 -17.81 -2.47 5.71
CA HIS A 181 -18.83 -2.97 4.79
C HIS A 181 -18.25 -3.99 3.80
N GLN A 182 -19.10 -4.86 3.23
CA GLN A 182 -18.68 -5.89 2.28
C GLN A 182 -18.09 -5.34 0.98
N ASN A 183 -18.41 -4.10 0.62
CA ASN A 183 -17.86 -3.40 -0.55
C ASN A 183 -16.52 -2.69 -0.28
N SER A 184 -15.88 -2.94 0.86
CA SER A 184 -14.57 -2.40 1.19
C SER A 184 -13.53 -2.70 0.09
N LEU A 185 -12.66 -1.74 -0.19
CA LEU A 185 -11.50 -1.94 -1.07
C LEU A 185 -10.41 -2.81 -0.43
N GLN A 186 -10.46 -3.00 0.88
CA GLN A 186 -9.48 -3.79 1.62
C GLN A 186 -9.80 -5.28 1.44
N GLY A 187 -8.87 -6.03 0.80
CA GLY A 187 -9.07 -7.45 0.48
C GLY A 187 -9.29 -8.36 1.69
N ASP A 188 -8.90 -7.89 2.89
CA ASP A 188 -9.10 -8.61 4.15
C ASP A 188 -10.58 -8.81 4.51
N VAL A 189 -11.50 -8.09 3.88
CA VAL A 189 -12.95 -8.33 4.03
C VAL A 189 -13.35 -9.75 3.67
N ALA A 190 -12.61 -10.43 2.77
CA ALA A 190 -12.82 -11.83 2.41
C ALA A 190 -12.63 -12.80 3.59
N PHE A 191 -12.05 -12.36 4.73
CA PHE A 191 -12.02 -13.17 5.95
C PHE A 191 -13.42 -13.48 6.48
N LEU A 192 -14.39 -12.63 6.19
CA LEU A 192 -15.80 -12.88 6.56
C LEU A 192 -16.40 -14.08 5.83
N ASP A 193 -15.97 -14.36 4.59
CA ASP A 193 -16.39 -15.55 3.85
C ASP A 193 -15.87 -16.82 4.54
N VAL A 194 -14.62 -16.79 5.02
CA VAL A 194 -14.04 -17.88 5.81
C VAL A 194 -14.86 -18.13 7.08
N LEU A 195 -15.27 -17.08 7.78
CA LEU A 195 -16.10 -17.22 8.98
C LEU A 195 -17.51 -17.74 8.63
N ALA A 196 -18.07 -17.35 7.49
CA ALA A 196 -19.34 -17.87 6.99
C ALA A 196 -19.24 -19.37 6.68
N ASP A 197 -18.16 -19.82 6.02
CA ASP A 197 -17.89 -21.23 5.74
C ASP A 197 -17.71 -22.05 7.05
N MET A 198 -17.21 -21.42 8.12
CA MET A 198 -17.14 -22.01 9.46
C MET A 198 -18.50 -22.04 10.20
N GLY A 199 -19.59 -21.58 9.56
CA GLY A 199 -20.95 -21.61 10.09
C GLY A 199 -21.38 -20.33 10.82
N CYS A 200 -20.60 -19.26 10.80
CA CYS A 200 -21.01 -17.96 11.29
C CYS A 200 -22.07 -17.34 10.37
N THR A 201 -22.93 -16.51 10.92
CA THR A 201 -23.87 -15.69 10.12
C THR A 201 -23.29 -14.29 10.01
N ILE A 202 -23.05 -13.84 8.79
CA ILE A 202 -22.55 -12.49 8.48
C ILE A 202 -23.71 -11.63 7.98
N SER A 203 -23.84 -10.42 8.51
CA SER A 203 -24.85 -9.43 8.13
C SER A 203 -24.22 -8.07 7.98
N ASP A 204 -24.32 -7.48 6.78
CA ASP A 204 -23.91 -6.10 6.51
C ASP A 204 -25.10 -5.18 6.84
N GLU A 205 -25.01 -4.47 7.96
CA GLU A 205 -26.02 -3.52 8.45
C GLU A 205 -25.62 -2.09 8.03
N ALA A 206 -26.54 -1.15 8.18
CA ALA A 206 -26.34 0.25 7.74
C ALA A 206 -25.10 0.93 8.38
N ASP A 207 -24.69 0.49 9.56
CA ASP A 207 -23.59 1.08 10.35
C ASP A 207 -22.39 0.15 10.52
N GLY A 208 -22.37 -1.02 9.86
CA GLY A 208 -21.25 -1.94 9.87
C GLY A 208 -21.63 -3.41 9.87
N ILE A 209 -20.64 -4.28 9.75
CA ILE A 209 -20.84 -5.72 9.64
C ILE A 209 -20.96 -6.38 11.02
N VAL A 210 -21.95 -7.23 11.12
CA VAL A 210 -22.20 -8.12 12.27
C VAL A 210 -21.77 -9.54 11.92
N CYS A 211 -21.04 -10.18 12.83
CA CYS A 211 -20.76 -11.60 12.83
C CYS A 211 -21.43 -12.27 14.04
N MET A 212 -22.27 -13.27 13.77
CA MET A 212 -22.92 -14.09 14.78
C MET A 212 -22.26 -15.46 14.79
N PRO A 213 -22.03 -16.06 15.98
CA PRO A 213 -21.41 -17.37 16.10
C PRO A 213 -22.30 -18.46 15.47
N PRO A 214 -21.71 -19.63 15.11
CA PRO A 214 -22.49 -20.80 14.69
C PRO A 214 -23.53 -21.19 15.74
N LYS A 215 -24.69 -21.63 15.31
CA LYS A 215 -25.78 -22.08 16.23
C LYS A 215 -25.38 -23.30 17.06
N ASN A 216 -24.50 -24.15 16.54
CA ASN A 216 -23.95 -25.30 17.25
C ASN A 216 -22.51 -25.00 17.66
N ALA A 217 -22.14 -25.39 18.89
CA ALA A 217 -20.82 -25.12 19.49
C ALA A 217 -19.62 -25.84 18.81
N HIS A 218 -19.81 -26.50 17.68
CA HIS A 218 -18.76 -27.16 16.93
C HIS A 218 -18.38 -26.32 15.72
N ILE A 219 -17.18 -25.73 15.80
CA ILE A 219 -16.48 -25.18 14.63
C ILE A 219 -16.03 -26.38 13.78
N HIS A 220 -16.47 -26.49 12.55
CA HIS A 220 -16.05 -27.52 11.61
C HIS A 220 -14.78 -27.14 10.86
#